data_b34936fe8e1a18c5b0b2b5493932c853
#
_entry.id   b34936fe8e1a18c5b0b2b5493932c853
#
_cell.length_a   1.000
_cell.length_b   1.000
_cell.length_c   1.000
_cell.angle_alpha   90.00
_cell.angle_beta   90.00
_cell.angle_gamma   90.00
#
_symmetry.space_group_name_H-M   'P 1'
#
loop_
_entity.id
_entity.type
_entity.pdbx_description
1 polymer ?
#
loop_
_entity_poly.entity_id
_entity_poly.type
_entity_poly.pdbx_seq_one_letter_code
_entity_poly.pdbx_strand_id
1 'polypeptide(L)'
;MPMADETDYSTDFFLANVRKSLQARQEMVWGSQVPEREFRHFVLPVRVNNENLDSFRIVYYDELKNRVKGLGMKEAILEVNHWCHEHVTYQPADARTSAPMATMRTTTGRCGEESTFAVAALRAIGIPARQVYTPRWAHTDDNHAWVEAWADGQWYFLGACEPEAVLNQVLTGKFADGLGKIQNVPDRADFD
;
A
#
# COMPACT_ATOMS: atom_id res chain seq x y z
N MET A 1 4.54 2.96 17.20
CA MET A 1 3.07 2.99 17.06
C MET A 1 2.59 4.29 17.66
N PRO A 2 1.63 5.02 17.07
CA PRO A 2 1.05 6.21 17.70
C PRO A 2 0.39 5.86 19.04
N MET A 3 0.48 6.73 20.06
CA MET A 3 -0.13 6.48 21.37
C MET A 3 -1.66 6.28 21.29
N ALA A 4 -2.35 6.97 20.37
CA ALA A 4 -3.77 6.76 20.13
C ALA A 4 -4.11 5.33 19.72
N ASP A 5 -3.25 4.67 18.93
CA ASP A 5 -3.49 3.30 18.51
C ASP A 5 -3.41 2.31 19.68
N GLU A 6 -2.60 2.61 20.70
CA GLU A 6 -2.48 1.76 21.90
C GLU A 6 -3.73 1.85 22.79
N THR A 7 -4.44 2.97 22.75
CA THR A 7 -5.65 3.20 23.54
C THR A 7 -6.93 2.83 22.80
N ASP A 8 -6.97 3.02 21.49
CA ASP A 8 -8.18 2.89 20.67
C ASP A 8 -8.42 1.46 20.16
N TYR A 9 -7.37 0.62 20.13
CA TYR A 9 -7.44 -0.74 19.61
C TYR A 9 -6.95 -1.77 20.61
N SER A 10 -7.64 -2.93 20.65
CA SER A 10 -7.29 -4.00 21.57
C SER A 10 -6.02 -4.74 21.17
N THR A 11 -5.37 -5.37 22.14
CA THR A 11 -4.24 -6.29 21.89
C THR A 11 -4.62 -7.40 20.91
N ASP A 12 -5.84 -7.93 21.01
CA ASP A 12 -6.32 -9.00 20.13
C ASP A 12 -6.42 -8.53 18.67
N PHE A 13 -6.80 -7.27 18.44
CA PHE A 13 -6.78 -6.68 17.09
C PHE A 13 -5.38 -6.70 16.48
N PHE A 14 -4.37 -6.25 17.22
CA PHE A 14 -2.98 -6.26 16.74
C PHE A 14 -2.45 -7.68 16.55
N LEU A 15 -2.70 -8.58 17.51
CA LEU A 15 -2.28 -9.98 17.40
C LEU A 15 -2.91 -10.68 16.19
N ALA A 16 -4.18 -10.44 15.90
CA ALA A 16 -4.85 -10.97 14.72
C ALA A 16 -4.19 -10.49 13.41
N ASN A 17 -3.86 -9.21 13.33
CA ASN A 17 -3.17 -8.63 12.16
C ASN A 17 -1.74 -9.18 12.02
N VAL A 18 -0.99 -9.32 13.11
CA VAL A 18 0.36 -9.92 13.10
C VAL A 18 0.29 -11.37 12.63
N ARG A 19 -0.62 -12.18 13.19
CA ARG A 19 -0.82 -13.58 12.80
C ARG A 19 -1.17 -13.69 11.31
N LYS A 20 -2.04 -12.83 10.80
CA LYS A 20 -2.42 -12.84 9.39
C LYS A 20 -1.25 -12.46 8.48
N SER A 21 -0.40 -11.51 8.88
CA SER A 21 0.83 -11.16 8.15
C SER A 21 1.84 -12.30 8.12
N LEU A 22 2.03 -13.00 9.24
CA LEU A 22 2.90 -14.18 9.32
C LEU A 22 2.33 -15.34 8.50
N GLN A 23 1.01 -15.53 8.50
CA GLN A 23 0.32 -16.50 7.65
C GLN A 23 0.58 -16.20 6.17
N ALA A 24 0.41 -14.94 5.74
CA ALA A 24 0.72 -14.52 4.36
C ALA A 24 2.18 -14.83 4.01
N ARG A 25 3.12 -14.53 4.90
CA ARG A 25 4.54 -14.84 4.70
C ARG A 25 4.81 -16.34 4.52
N GLN A 26 4.05 -17.20 5.19
CA GLN A 26 4.21 -18.65 5.09
C GLN A 26 3.53 -19.26 3.86
N GLU A 27 2.38 -18.73 3.46
CA GLU A 27 1.52 -19.32 2.44
C GLU A 27 1.76 -18.77 1.02
N MET A 28 2.22 -17.50 0.91
CA MET A 28 2.46 -16.90 -0.40
C MET A 28 3.80 -17.33 -0.98
N VAL A 29 3.85 -17.56 -2.28
CA VAL A 29 5.05 -18.06 -2.99
C VAL A 29 6.25 -17.13 -2.88
N TRP A 30 6.02 -15.84 -2.65
CA TRP A 30 7.06 -14.82 -2.44
C TRP A 30 7.43 -14.60 -0.98
N GLY A 31 6.75 -15.24 -0.03
CA GLY A 31 6.93 -14.94 1.39
C GLY A 31 8.36 -15.14 1.91
N SER A 32 9.08 -16.14 1.39
CA SER A 32 10.50 -16.36 1.70
C SER A 32 11.46 -15.42 0.96
N GLN A 33 11.00 -14.76 -0.10
CA GLN A 33 11.80 -13.84 -0.90
C GLN A 33 11.83 -12.43 -0.30
N VAL A 34 10.81 -12.08 0.51
CA VAL A 34 10.71 -10.79 1.16
C VAL A 34 11.71 -10.72 2.33
N PRO A 35 12.72 -9.84 2.26
CA PRO A 35 13.67 -9.68 3.33
C PRO A 35 13.01 -9.25 4.63
N GLU A 36 13.65 -9.54 5.76
CA GLU A 36 13.08 -9.26 7.09
C GLU A 36 12.83 -7.76 7.32
N ARG A 37 13.71 -6.89 6.81
CA ARG A 37 13.56 -5.43 6.88
C ARG A 37 12.27 -4.98 6.18
N GLU A 38 12.09 -5.38 4.93
CA GLU A 38 10.93 -5.02 4.11
C GLU A 38 9.64 -5.58 4.72
N PHE A 39 9.69 -6.80 5.25
CA PHE A 39 8.55 -7.39 5.94
C PHE A 39 8.14 -6.59 7.18
N ARG A 40 9.10 -6.26 8.05
CA ARG A 40 8.82 -5.51 9.29
C ARG A 40 8.32 -4.11 9.07
N HIS A 41 8.82 -3.42 8.04
CA HIS A 41 8.50 -2.02 7.82
C HIS A 41 7.35 -1.79 6.84
N PHE A 42 7.12 -2.71 5.90
CA PHE A 42 6.22 -2.47 4.78
C PHE A 42 5.15 -3.55 4.56
N VAL A 43 5.14 -4.63 5.36
CA VAL A 43 4.06 -5.63 5.38
C VAL A 43 3.37 -5.64 6.74
N LEU A 44 4.15 -5.77 7.82
CA LEU A 44 3.64 -5.97 9.17
C LEU A 44 2.76 -4.82 9.68
N PRO A 45 3.11 -3.52 9.47
CA PRO A 45 2.31 -2.42 9.94
C PRO A 45 0.90 -2.44 9.35
N VAL A 46 -0.11 -2.23 10.20
CA VAL A 46 -1.51 -2.10 9.77
C VAL A 46 -1.73 -0.71 9.19
N ARG A 47 -1.27 0.33 9.88
CA ARG A 47 -1.41 1.73 9.47
C ARG A 47 -0.58 2.04 8.23
N VAL A 48 -1.17 2.76 7.31
CA VAL A 48 -0.53 3.23 6.07
C VAL A 48 -0.22 4.73 6.17
N ASN A 49 -1.20 5.53 6.60
CA ASN A 49 -1.10 6.98 6.71
C ASN A 49 -1.70 7.44 8.06
N ASN A 50 -2.78 8.22 8.04
CA ASN A 50 -3.48 8.76 9.21
C ASN A 50 -4.94 8.26 9.32
N GLU A 51 -5.29 7.24 8.57
CA GLU A 51 -6.59 6.58 8.60
C GLU A 51 -6.87 5.91 9.96
N ASN A 52 -8.13 5.66 10.26
CA ASN A 52 -8.47 4.72 11.34
C ASN A 52 -8.09 3.31 10.93
N LEU A 53 -7.60 2.50 11.88
CA LEU A 53 -7.31 1.10 11.62
C LEU A 53 -8.61 0.29 11.56
N ASP A 54 -8.60 -0.77 10.75
CA ASP A 54 -9.73 -1.69 10.61
C ASP A 54 -9.28 -3.12 10.32
N SER A 55 -10.24 -4.02 10.12
CA SER A 55 -10.00 -5.44 9.91
C SER A 55 -9.77 -5.82 8.45
N PHE A 56 -9.48 -4.87 7.55
CA PHE A 56 -9.38 -5.11 6.11
C PHE A 56 -8.49 -6.31 5.77
N ARG A 57 -7.27 -6.36 6.32
CA ARG A 57 -6.31 -7.46 6.11
C ARG A 57 -6.91 -8.82 6.47
N ILE A 58 -7.66 -8.88 7.55
CA ILE A 58 -8.25 -10.14 8.04
C ILE A 58 -9.40 -10.58 7.15
N VAL A 59 -10.24 -9.65 6.73
CA VAL A 59 -11.44 -9.89 5.93
C VAL A 59 -11.09 -10.28 4.49
N TYR A 60 -10.18 -9.55 3.85
CA TYR A 60 -9.89 -9.70 2.42
C TYR A 60 -8.69 -10.59 2.09
N TYR A 61 -7.99 -11.11 3.10
CA TYR A 61 -6.84 -11.99 2.86
C TYR A 61 -7.16 -13.17 1.94
N ASP A 62 -8.20 -13.93 2.23
CA ASP A 62 -8.50 -15.15 1.49
C ASP A 62 -8.99 -14.86 0.07
N GLU A 63 -9.73 -13.79 -0.14
CA GLU A 63 -10.15 -13.33 -1.46
C GLU A 63 -8.95 -12.91 -2.30
N LEU A 64 -8.09 -12.03 -1.77
CA LEU A 64 -6.89 -11.55 -2.46
C LEU A 64 -5.91 -12.69 -2.73
N LYS A 65 -5.70 -13.59 -1.78
CA LYS A 65 -4.88 -14.79 -1.97
C LYS A 65 -5.37 -15.66 -3.13
N ASN A 66 -6.69 -15.88 -3.22
CA ASN A 66 -7.28 -16.64 -4.31
C ASN A 66 -7.14 -15.91 -5.64
N ARG A 67 -7.29 -14.58 -5.64
CA ARG A 67 -7.17 -13.73 -6.83
C ARG A 67 -5.77 -13.84 -7.47
N VAL A 68 -4.72 -13.90 -6.66
CA VAL A 68 -3.32 -13.94 -7.14
C VAL A 68 -2.74 -15.35 -7.23
N LYS A 69 -3.59 -16.37 -7.13
CA LYS A 69 -3.15 -17.77 -7.14
C LYS A 69 -2.44 -18.12 -8.44
N GLY A 70 -1.21 -18.63 -8.33
CA GLY A 70 -0.39 -19.05 -9.46
C GLY A 70 0.40 -17.94 -10.14
N LEU A 71 0.28 -16.70 -9.65
CA LEU A 71 1.05 -15.55 -10.15
C LEU A 71 2.39 -15.41 -9.45
N GLY A 72 3.38 -14.84 -10.14
CA GLY A 72 4.59 -14.30 -9.52
C GLY A 72 4.32 -12.98 -8.82
N MET A 73 5.31 -12.47 -8.04
CA MET A 73 5.10 -11.28 -7.21
C MET A 73 4.74 -10.04 -8.04
N LYS A 74 5.39 -9.83 -9.19
CA LYS A 74 5.13 -8.68 -10.06
C LYS A 74 3.74 -8.72 -10.68
N GLU A 75 3.34 -9.88 -11.18
CA GLU A 75 1.99 -10.08 -11.72
C GLU A 75 0.94 -9.92 -10.62
N ALA A 76 1.23 -10.39 -9.41
CA ALA A 76 0.33 -10.23 -8.26
C ALA A 76 0.14 -8.76 -7.86
N ILE A 77 1.19 -7.93 -7.95
CA ILE A 77 1.07 -6.48 -7.70
C ILE A 77 0.10 -5.86 -8.70
N LEU A 78 0.24 -6.15 -9.99
CA LEU A 78 -0.66 -5.63 -11.03
C LEU A 78 -2.09 -6.13 -10.84
N GLU A 79 -2.26 -7.40 -10.53
CA GLU A 79 -3.58 -8.00 -10.32
C GLU A 79 -4.30 -7.44 -9.08
N VAL A 80 -3.57 -7.19 -7.99
CA VAL A 80 -4.13 -6.52 -6.82
C VAL A 80 -4.54 -5.08 -7.14
N ASN A 81 -3.74 -4.36 -7.93
CA ASN A 81 -4.11 -3.01 -8.36
C ASN A 81 -5.37 -3.01 -9.25
N HIS A 82 -5.47 -4.01 -10.13
CA HIS A 82 -6.68 -4.22 -10.94
C HIS A 82 -7.90 -4.52 -10.05
N TRP A 83 -7.73 -5.40 -9.07
CA TRP A 83 -8.78 -5.68 -8.07
C TRP A 83 -9.18 -4.40 -7.32
N CYS A 84 -8.23 -3.54 -6.95
CA CYS A 84 -8.53 -2.26 -6.31
C CYS A 84 -9.37 -1.35 -7.24
N HIS A 85 -9.03 -1.29 -8.52
CA HIS A 85 -9.79 -0.53 -9.53
C HIS A 85 -11.23 -1.02 -9.71
N GLU A 86 -11.46 -2.33 -9.61
CA GLU A 86 -12.81 -2.91 -9.68
C GLU A 86 -13.72 -2.46 -8.51
N HIS A 87 -13.12 -2.04 -7.39
CA HIS A 87 -13.84 -1.71 -6.15
C HIS A 87 -13.87 -0.22 -5.81
N VAL A 88 -12.93 0.56 -6.30
CA VAL A 88 -12.78 1.98 -5.92
C VAL A 88 -12.60 2.84 -7.16
N THR A 89 -13.40 3.90 -7.23
CA THR A 89 -13.32 4.92 -8.29
C THR A 89 -12.88 6.24 -7.70
N TYR A 90 -12.00 6.95 -8.40
CA TYR A 90 -11.54 8.27 -7.98
C TYR A 90 -12.70 9.27 -7.83
N GLN A 91 -12.73 9.94 -6.69
CA GLN A 91 -13.63 11.06 -6.43
C GLN A 91 -12.92 12.13 -5.58
N PRO A 92 -12.83 13.38 -6.04
CA PRO A 92 -12.26 14.46 -5.24
C PRO A 92 -13.05 14.66 -3.95
N ALA A 93 -12.34 14.81 -2.83
CA ALA A 93 -12.93 15.12 -1.53
C ALA A 93 -11.90 15.82 -0.65
N ASP A 94 -12.36 16.72 0.23
CA ASP A 94 -11.50 17.40 1.22
C ASP A 94 -11.49 16.70 2.58
N ALA A 95 -12.10 15.53 2.64
CA ALA A 95 -12.23 14.79 3.88
C ALA A 95 -10.89 14.15 4.30
N ARG A 96 -10.81 13.78 5.58
CA ARG A 96 -9.75 12.96 6.15
C ARG A 96 -9.66 11.62 5.41
N THR A 97 -8.44 11.06 5.27
CA THR A 97 -8.20 9.73 4.70
C THR A 97 -9.05 8.67 5.39
N SER A 98 -9.87 7.97 4.61
CA SER A 98 -10.75 6.93 5.10
C SER A 98 -10.01 5.61 5.33
N ALA A 99 -10.48 4.82 6.28
CA ALA A 99 -10.01 3.46 6.50
C ALA A 99 -10.33 2.55 5.29
N PRO A 100 -9.50 1.53 4.98
CA PRO A 100 -9.71 0.66 3.82
C PRO A 100 -11.10 0.01 3.75
N MET A 101 -11.66 -0.45 4.88
CA MET A 101 -13.03 -0.97 4.94
C MET A 101 -14.10 0.09 4.67
N ALA A 102 -13.85 1.34 5.03
CA ALA A 102 -14.75 2.44 4.71
C ALA A 102 -14.69 2.76 3.22
N THR A 103 -13.49 2.85 2.64
CA THR A 103 -13.29 3.04 1.19
C THR A 103 -13.95 1.93 0.38
N MET A 104 -13.81 0.67 0.81
CA MET A 104 -14.51 -0.48 0.19
C MET A 104 -16.02 -0.33 0.20
N ARG A 105 -16.60 0.19 1.27
CA ARG A 105 -18.06 0.40 1.38
C ARG A 105 -18.57 1.59 0.58
N THR A 106 -17.79 2.66 0.49
CA THR A 106 -18.16 3.87 -0.27
C THR A 106 -17.86 3.75 -1.75
N THR A 107 -17.00 2.80 -2.13
CA THR A 107 -16.52 2.56 -3.51
C THR A 107 -15.86 3.77 -4.17
N THR A 108 -15.54 4.80 -3.41
CA THR A 108 -14.92 6.03 -3.90
C THR A 108 -13.79 6.49 -2.99
N GLY A 109 -12.78 7.14 -3.57
CA GLY A 109 -11.66 7.74 -2.86
C GLY A 109 -10.92 8.75 -3.72
N ARG A 110 -10.23 9.69 -3.07
CA ARG A 110 -9.19 10.49 -3.73
C ARG A 110 -7.86 9.71 -3.69
N CYS A 111 -6.81 10.26 -4.25
CA CYS A 111 -5.48 9.62 -4.29
C CYS A 111 -4.98 9.13 -2.91
N GLY A 112 -5.33 9.84 -1.81
CA GLY A 112 -4.99 9.43 -0.45
C GLY A 112 -5.69 8.14 -0.01
N GLU A 113 -7.00 8.00 -0.27
CA GLU A 113 -7.78 6.80 0.02
C GLU A 113 -7.41 5.65 -0.91
N GLU A 114 -7.30 5.90 -2.21
CA GLU A 114 -6.94 4.88 -3.20
C GLU A 114 -5.58 4.26 -2.90
N SER A 115 -4.58 5.09 -2.60
CA SER A 115 -3.24 4.59 -2.25
C SER A 115 -3.21 3.88 -0.90
N THR A 116 -3.95 4.35 0.12
CA THR A 116 -4.09 3.65 1.40
C THR A 116 -4.76 2.28 1.22
N PHE A 117 -5.80 2.21 0.39
CA PHE A 117 -6.53 0.98 0.06
C PHE A 117 -5.64 -0.03 -0.67
N ALA A 118 -4.93 0.41 -1.72
CA ALA A 118 -4.04 -0.45 -2.49
C ALA A 118 -2.84 -0.95 -1.64
N VAL A 119 -2.25 -0.11 -0.79
CA VAL A 119 -1.21 -0.55 0.16
C VAL A 119 -1.75 -1.58 1.15
N ALA A 120 -2.96 -1.38 1.68
CA ALA A 120 -3.58 -2.35 2.60
C ALA A 120 -3.82 -3.70 1.91
N ALA A 121 -4.27 -3.70 0.64
CA ALA A 121 -4.50 -4.90 -0.14
C ALA A 121 -3.18 -5.66 -0.43
N LEU A 122 -2.14 -4.98 -0.86
CA LEU A 122 -0.82 -5.57 -1.09
C LEU A 122 -0.21 -6.16 0.20
N ARG A 123 -0.26 -5.40 1.30
CA ARG A 123 0.22 -5.87 2.60
C ARG A 123 -0.58 -7.06 3.13
N ALA A 124 -1.86 -7.17 2.79
CA ALA A 124 -2.69 -8.31 3.22
C ALA A 124 -2.13 -9.63 2.70
N ILE A 125 -1.61 -9.68 1.49
CA ILE A 125 -1.01 -10.87 0.87
C ILE A 125 0.53 -10.92 0.99
N GLY A 126 1.11 -10.14 1.90
CA GLY A 126 2.53 -10.21 2.21
C GLY A 126 3.47 -9.50 1.22
N ILE A 127 2.95 -8.64 0.36
CA ILE A 127 3.76 -7.82 -0.55
C ILE A 127 4.11 -6.51 0.16
N PRO A 128 5.42 -6.17 0.31
CA PRO A 128 5.82 -4.91 0.90
C PRO A 128 5.34 -3.74 0.03
N ALA A 129 4.60 -2.81 0.66
CA ALA A 129 4.07 -1.65 -0.04
C ALA A 129 4.04 -0.43 0.87
N ARG A 130 4.18 0.76 0.26
CA ARG A 130 4.11 2.04 0.96
C ARG A 130 3.36 3.07 0.13
N GLN A 131 2.68 3.98 0.82
CA GLN A 131 2.17 5.19 0.21
C GLN A 131 3.33 6.17 0.09
N VAL A 132 3.42 6.83 -1.06
CA VAL A 132 4.29 7.98 -1.27
C VAL A 132 3.42 9.21 -1.48
N TYR A 133 3.82 10.32 -0.89
CA TYR A 133 3.02 11.53 -0.87
C TYR A 133 3.88 12.74 -1.23
N THR A 134 3.40 13.55 -2.18
CA THR A 134 3.91 14.89 -2.43
C THR A 134 2.90 15.92 -1.92
N PRO A 135 3.27 16.77 -0.95
CA PRO A 135 2.36 17.78 -0.42
C PRO A 135 2.06 18.89 -1.44
N ARG A 136 2.94 19.06 -2.41
CA ARG A 136 2.82 20.09 -3.45
C ARG A 136 3.70 19.73 -4.65
N TRP A 137 3.16 19.87 -5.84
CA TRP A 137 3.93 19.78 -7.07
C TRP A 137 4.76 21.05 -7.29
N ALA A 138 5.86 20.92 -8.04
CA ALA A 138 6.71 22.09 -8.37
C ALA A 138 6.01 23.17 -9.23
N HIS A 139 4.97 22.79 -9.94
CA HIS A 139 4.26 23.64 -10.91
C HIS A 139 2.80 23.95 -10.53
N THR A 140 2.28 23.37 -9.46
CA THR A 140 0.91 23.59 -8.97
C THR A 140 0.85 23.43 -7.45
N ASP A 141 -0.16 24.01 -6.81
CA ASP A 141 -0.41 23.84 -5.38
C ASP A 141 -1.09 22.51 -5.02
N ASP A 142 -1.39 21.67 -6.00
CA ASP A 142 -2.00 20.38 -5.79
C ASP A 142 -1.03 19.39 -5.13
N ASN A 143 -1.58 18.54 -4.29
CA ASN A 143 -0.88 17.39 -3.72
C ASN A 143 -1.21 16.11 -4.49
N HIS A 144 -0.42 15.06 -4.27
CA HIS A 144 -0.70 13.75 -4.82
C HIS A 144 -0.17 12.63 -3.92
N ALA A 145 -0.81 11.46 -4.00
CA ALA A 145 -0.35 10.24 -3.36
C ALA A 145 -0.43 9.08 -4.35
N TRP A 146 0.59 8.19 -4.29
CA TRP A 146 0.67 6.98 -5.09
C TRP A 146 1.22 5.82 -4.26
N VAL A 147 1.41 4.68 -4.87
CA VAL A 147 1.93 3.48 -4.22
C VAL A 147 3.31 3.13 -4.76
N GLU A 148 4.17 2.67 -3.89
CA GLU A 148 5.34 1.90 -4.26
C GLU A 148 5.22 0.50 -3.66
N ALA A 149 5.42 -0.52 -4.50
CA ALA A 149 5.42 -1.92 -4.12
C ALA A 149 6.78 -2.56 -4.40
N TRP A 150 7.24 -3.40 -3.48
CA TRP A 150 8.53 -4.08 -3.61
C TRP A 150 8.35 -5.47 -4.22
N ALA A 151 9.18 -5.80 -5.21
CA ALA A 151 9.32 -7.15 -5.74
C ALA A 151 10.75 -7.41 -6.23
N ASP A 152 11.25 -8.60 -6.02
CA ASP A 152 12.53 -9.08 -6.57
C ASP A 152 13.72 -8.14 -6.30
N GLY A 153 13.77 -7.56 -5.10
CA GLY A 153 14.88 -6.68 -4.69
C GLY A 153 14.74 -5.20 -5.07
N GLN A 154 13.60 -4.79 -5.65
CA GLN A 154 13.40 -3.42 -6.15
C GLN A 154 12.02 -2.88 -5.78
N TRP A 155 11.91 -1.55 -5.72
CA TRP A 155 10.65 -0.84 -5.60
C TRP A 155 10.11 -0.45 -6.97
N TYR A 156 8.81 -0.60 -7.14
CA TYR A 156 8.09 -0.29 -8.37
C TYR A 156 7.01 0.75 -8.07
N PHE A 157 6.89 1.73 -8.96
CA PHE A 157 5.78 2.69 -8.95
C PHE A 157 4.48 2.01 -9.36
N LEU A 158 3.39 2.45 -8.76
CA LEU A 158 2.04 2.00 -9.06
C LEU A 158 1.05 3.16 -8.87
N GLY A 159 0.33 3.52 -9.92
CA GLY A 159 -0.85 4.37 -9.83
C GLY A 159 -1.93 3.63 -9.05
N ALA A 160 -2.34 4.15 -7.89
CA ALA A 160 -3.27 3.45 -7.01
C ALA A 160 -4.65 3.33 -7.68
N CYS A 161 -5.20 2.12 -7.72
CA CYS A 161 -6.47 1.82 -8.41
C CYS A 161 -6.47 2.17 -9.91
N GLU A 162 -5.30 2.34 -10.52
CA GLU A 162 -5.13 2.60 -11.94
C GLU A 162 -4.53 1.36 -12.62
N PRO A 163 -5.26 0.64 -13.49
CA PRO A 163 -4.75 -0.56 -14.14
C PRO A 163 -3.56 -0.25 -15.04
N GLU A 164 -2.46 -0.94 -14.81
CA GLU A 164 -1.24 -0.84 -15.61
C GLU A 164 -0.92 -2.20 -16.26
N ALA A 165 -0.38 -2.16 -17.48
CA ALA A 165 0.01 -3.38 -18.19
C ALA A 165 1.36 -3.94 -17.70
N VAL A 166 2.23 -3.07 -17.17
CA VAL A 166 3.58 -3.41 -16.68
C VAL A 166 3.96 -2.55 -15.48
N LEU A 167 4.72 -3.12 -14.55
CA LEU A 167 5.28 -2.36 -13.43
C LEU A 167 6.41 -1.45 -13.90
N ASN A 168 6.34 -0.19 -13.52
CA ASN A 168 7.38 0.78 -13.76
C ASN A 168 8.35 0.83 -12.58
N GLN A 169 9.65 0.64 -12.84
CA GLN A 169 10.66 0.79 -11.80
C GLN A 169 10.67 2.22 -11.27
N VAL A 170 10.81 2.36 -9.95
CA VAL A 170 11.14 3.66 -9.35
C VAL A 170 12.58 3.98 -9.72
N LEU A 171 12.74 4.66 -10.86
CA LEU A 171 14.04 5.15 -11.28
C LEU A 171 14.28 6.47 -10.56
N THR A 172 15.12 6.43 -9.53
CA THR A 172 15.71 7.65 -8.95
C THR A 172 16.25 8.52 -10.08
N GLY A 173 15.55 9.62 -10.40
CA GLY A 173 15.95 10.60 -11.39
C GLY A 173 15.09 10.75 -12.64
N LYS A 174 14.32 9.74 -13.09
CA LYS A 174 13.49 9.87 -14.31
C LYS A 174 12.07 10.35 -14.09
N PHE A 175 11.52 10.20 -12.90
CA PHE A 175 10.27 10.88 -12.53
C PHE A 175 10.42 12.41 -12.44
N ALA A 176 11.67 12.90 -12.33
CA ALA A 176 11.97 14.33 -12.31
C ALA A 176 11.64 15.05 -13.64
N ASP A 177 11.68 14.36 -14.78
CA ASP A 177 11.58 15.00 -16.09
C ASP A 177 10.13 15.08 -16.62
N GLY A 178 9.22 14.23 -16.10
CA GLY A 178 7.81 14.21 -16.52
C GLY A 178 6.82 14.78 -15.50
N LEU A 179 7.15 14.74 -14.21
CA LEU A 179 6.26 15.12 -13.11
C LEU A 179 6.75 16.33 -12.29
N GLY A 180 7.69 17.14 -12.84
CA GLY A 180 8.33 18.21 -12.06
C GLY A 180 9.20 17.62 -10.95
N LYS A 181 10.37 18.17 -10.73
CA LYS A 181 11.38 17.66 -9.77
C LYS A 181 10.73 17.25 -8.46
N ILE A 182 10.57 15.95 -8.25
CA ILE A 182 10.39 15.42 -6.90
C ILE A 182 11.68 15.78 -6.18
N GLN A 183 11.63 16.77 -5.28
CA GLN A 183 12.76 17.06 -4.42
C GLN A 183 13.08 15.76 -3.70
N ASN A 184 14.36 15.36 -3.74
CA ASN A 184 14.89 14.20 -3.06
C ASN A 184 14.20 14.04 -1.70
N VAL A 185 13.32 13.06 -1.60
CA VAL A 185 12.96 12.53 -0.28
C VAL A 185 14.26 11.89 0.19
N PRO A 186 14.88 12.36 1.29
CA PRO A 186 16.10 11.75 1.79
C PRO A 186 15.87 10.25 1.89
N ASP A 187 16.83 9.49 1.41
CA ASP A 187 16.86 8.05 1.60
C ASP A 187 16.63 7.80 3.10
N ARG A 188 15.46 7.25 3.47
CA ARG A 188 15.11 6.99 4.87
C ARG A 188 15.94 5.83 5.45
N ALA A 189 17.21 5.75 5.07
CA ALA A 189 18.18 4.85 5.66
C ALA A 189 18.60 5.28 7.08
N ASP A 190 18.24 6.48 7.53
CA ASP A 190 18.73 7.09 8.77
C ASP A 190 17.71 7.13 9.92
N PHE A 191 16.77 6.20 9.97
CA PHE A 191 15.99 5.96 11.18
C PHE A 191 16.41 4.63 11.82
N ASP A 192 17.57 4.64 12.45
CA ASP A 192 17.94 3.72 13.53
C ASP A 192 17.23 4.11 14.83
#